data_d06b0a81c3f72bd25434d620df1b9680
#
_entry.id   d06b0a81c3f72bd25434d620df1b9680
#
_cell.length_a   1.000
_cell.length_b   1.000
_cell.length_c   1.000
_cell.angle_alpha   90.00
_cell.angle_beta   90.00
_cell.angle_gamma   90.00
#
_symmetry.space_group_name_H-M   'P 1'
#
loop_
_entity.id
_entity.type
_entity.pdbx_description
1 polymer ?
#
loop_
_entity_poly.entity_id
_entity_poly.type
_entity_poly.pdbx_seq_one_letter_code
_entity_poly.pdbx_strand_id
1 'polypeptide(L)'
;MNNLNKDAQILEEIFNQVQQQGLAYLNTIHERPTTSEQKVTTTTDLSSNGIGTLATLKYFNEWFEPIIVASSGPRYWGFVTGGTTPAAIAGDWLATIYDQNTQSIKGNGDISAIIELETIQLLLSLFNLPKDFFGGFVTGATLSNFSCLAVARQWIGKQLGKDFSRDGITTGIKVLSATPHSSAIKSLAMLGIGSNNFIPVNVSEGNREAIDIADLTKKIKALNGEPFILISSAGTVNTVDFDDFKAIHQLKEQYNFWWHIDAAFGGFAACSPLYKHLVRGWENADSITIDCHKWLNVPYESAVFFVKEKHQRLQVETFQNSNAAYL
;
A
#
# COMPACT_ATOMS: atom_id res chain seq x y z
N MET A 1 -42.25 0.79 14.00
CA MET A 1 -41.36 0.60 12.84
C MET A 1 -39.95 0.84 13.33
N ASN A 2 -39.04 -0.10 13.10
CA ASN A 2 -37.66 0.05 13.59
C ASN A 2 -36.96 1.15 12.75
N ASN A 3 -35.90 1.77 13.27
CA ASN A 3 -35.19 2.86 12.58
C ASN A 3 -34.67 2.49 11.20
N LEU A 4 -34.23 1.24 10.99
CA LEU A 4 -33.77 0.77 9.68
C LEU A 4 -34.82 0.89 8.59
N ASN A 5 -36.08 0.53 8.89
CA ASN A 5 -37.17 0.65 7.92
C ASN A 5 -37.56 2.10 7.66
N LYS A 6 -37.39 3.00 8.63
CA LYS A 6 -37.60 4.43 8.42
C LYS A 6 -36.51 5.02 7.55
N ASP A 7 -35.25 4.71 7.83
CA ASP A 7 -34.09 5.19 7.07
C ASP A 7 -34.17 4.72 5.59
N ALA A 8 -34.62 3.50 5.33
CA ALA A 8 -34.86 3.02 3.96
C ALA A 8 -35.90 3.84 3.19
N GLN A 9 -36.92 4.37 3.88
CA GLN A 9 -37.98 5.19 3.24
C GLN A 9 -37.51 6.63 2.94
N ILE A 10 -36.46 7.11 3.59
CA ILE A 10 -35.91 8.47 3.44
C ILE A 10 -34.49 8.44 2.85
N LEU A 11 -34.14 7.39 2.12
CA LEU A 11 -32.78 7.21 1.59
C LEU A 11 -32.33 8.39 0.71
N GLU A 12 -33.22 8.93 -0.11
CA GLU A 12 -32.93 10.11 -0.93
C GLU A 12 -32.59 11.33 -0.07
N GLU A 13 -33.32 11.56 1.01
CA GLU A 13 -33.04 12.67 1.95
C GLU A 13 -31.67 12.49 2.61
N ILE A 14 -31.33 11.26 3.04
CA ILE A 14 -30.03 10.92 3.61
C ILE A 14 -28.91 11.21 2.60
N PHE A 15 -29.03 10.77 1.36
CA PHE A 15 -28.01 11.00 0.33
C PHE A 15 -27.86 12.49 -0.01
N ASN A 16 -28.95 13.22 -0.10
CA ASN A 16 -28.91 14.67 -0.31
C ASN A 16 -28.18 15.38 0.84
N GLN A 17 -28.42 15.00 2.09
CA GLN A 17 -27.73 15.54 3.26
C GLN A 17 -26.21 15.29 3.18
N VAL A 18 -25.80 14.06 2.90
CA VAL A 18 -24.39 13.69 2.79
C VAL A 18 -23.70 14.41 1.63
N GLN A 19 -24.37 14.51 0.47
CA GLN A 19 -23.87 15.25 -0.69
C GLN A 19 -23.64 16.72 -0.36
N GLN A 20 -24.62 17.39 0.25
CA GLN A 20 -24.52 18.81 0.62
C GLN A 20 -23.37 19.03 1.62
N GLN A 21 -23.23 18.16 2.62
CA GLN A 21 -22.16 18.22 3.58
C GLN A 21 -20.79 18.03 2.91
N GLY A 22 -20.65 17.03 2.03
CA GLY A 22 -19.43 16.79 1.27
C GLY A 22 -19.02 17.98 0.41
N LEU A 23 -19.98 18.57 -0.32
CA LEU A 23 -19.73 19.76 -1.13
C LEU A 23 -19.31 20.97 -0.27
N ALA A 24 -19.97 21.18 0.87
CA ALA A 24 -19.60 22.25 1.80
C ALA A 24 -18.16 22.07 2.33
N TYR A 25 -17.77 20.84 2.69
CA TYR A 25 -16.41 20.53 3.10
C TYR A 25 -15.40 20.81 1.99
N LEU A 26 -15.61 20.28 0.78
CA LEU A 26 -14.69 20.42 -0.34
C LEU A 26 -14.55 21.88 -0.80
N ASN A 27 -15.63 22.65 -0.82
CA ASN A 27 -15.61 24.07 -1.19
C ASN A 27 -14.84 24.95 -0.20
N THR A 28 -14.73 24.52 1.06
CA THR A 28 -14.05 25.26 2.12
C THR A 28 -12.71 24.62 2.57
N ILE A 29 -12.27 23.55 1.92
CA ILE A 29 -11.11 22.76 2.34
C ILE A 29 -9.82 23.58 2.46
N HIS A 30 -9.66 24.60 1.62
CA HIS A 30 -8.48 25.46 1.62
C HIS A 30 -8.46 26.46 2.80
N GLU A 31 -9.58 26.64 3.50
CA GLU A 31 -9.72 27.52 4.68
C GLU A 31 -9.72 26.71 5.98
N ARG A 32 -10.03 25.42 5.91
CA ARG A 32 -10.15 24.54 7.07
C ARG A 32 -8.80 24.31 7.76
N PRO A 33 -8.80 24.08 9.08
CA PRO A 33 -7.57 23.80 9.82
C PRO A 33 -6.91 22.50 9.37
N THR A 34 -5.57 22.48 9.40
CA THR A 34 -4.75 21.29 9.12
C THR A 34 -4.33 20.53 10.39
N THR A 35 -4.72 21.02 11.54
CA THR A 35 -4.47 20.42 12.87
C THR A 35 -5.62 20.77 13.80
N SER A 36 -5.88 19.96 14.78
CA SER A 36 -6.86 20.24 15.83
C SER A 36 -6.28 19.84 17.19
N GLU A 37 -6.40 20.73 18.17
CA GLU A 37 -6.05 20.48 19.58
C GLU A 37 -7.29 20.12 20.43
N GLN A 38 -8.46 20.12 19.84
CA GLN A 38 -9.68 19.82 20.56
C GLN A 38 -9.73 18.35 21.00
N LYS A 39 -10.06 18.14 22.27
CA LYS A 39 -10.31 16.81 22.80
C LYS A 39 -11.80 16.50 22.74
N VAL A 40 -12.14 15.38 22.14
CA VAL A 40 -13.51 14.86 22.16
C VAL A 40 -13.70 14.00 23.40
N THR A 41 -14.70 14.33 24.19
CA THR A 41 -15.17 13.43 25.23
C THR A 41 -16.18 12.49 24.61
N THR A 42 -15.80 11.24 24.44
CA THR A 42 -16.69 10.20 23.90
C THR A 42 -17.41 9.48 25.05
N THR A 43 -18.66 9.10 24.83
CA THR A 43 -19.32 8.13 25.69
C THR A 43 -18.85 6.73 25.34
N THR A 44 -18.71 5.89 26.36
CA THR A 44 -18.36 4.47 26.20
C THR A 44 -19.58 3.55 26.23
N ASP A 45 -20.76 4.09 26.57
CA ASP A 45 -21.97 3.30 26.70
C ASP A 45 -22.70 3.17 25.35
N LEU A 46 -22.89 1.94 24.92
CA LEU A 46 -23.69 1.66 23.74
C LEU A 46 -25.17 1.79 24.10
N SER A 47 -25.89 2.69 23.43
CA SER A 47 -27.33 2.81 23.58
C SER A 47 -28.03 1.52 23.14
N SER A 48 -29.02 1.08 23.94
CA SER A 48 -29.88 -0.04 23.58
C SER A 48 -30.80 0.23 22.37
N ASN A 49 -31.03 1.51 22.05
CA ASN A 49 -31.85 1.94 20.93
C ASN A 49 -31.03 2.81 19.97
N GLY A 50 -31.06 2.48 18.67
CA GLY A 50 -30.49 3.34 17.64
C GLY A 50 -31.30 4.63 17.49
N ILE A 51 -30.65 5.72 17.08
CA ILE A 51 -31.29 7.03 16.90
C ILE A 51 -31.69 7.35 15.44
N GLY A 52 -31.30 6.48 14.50
CA GLY A 52 -31.51 6.65 13.05
C GLY A 52 -30.44 7.50 12.38
N THR A 53 -30.36 7.43 11.04
CA THR A 53 -29.24 7.97 10.28
C THR A 53 -29.17 9.50 10.34
N LEU A 54 -30.28 10.23 10.14
CA LEU A 54 -30.25 11.69 10.15
C LEU A 54 -29.88 12.26 11.53
N ALA A 55 -30.37 11.63 12.62
CA ALA A 55 -30.00 12.05 13.96
C ALA A 55 -28.51 11.75 14.26
N THR A 56 -27.99 10.64 13.74
CA THR A 56 -26.56 10.30 13.85
C THR A 56 -25.69 11.29 13.08
N LEU A 57 -26.09 11.67 11.85
CA LEU A 57 -25.39 12.70 11.08
C LEU A 57 -25.40 14.05 11.79
N LYS A 58 -26.54 14.43 12.37
CA LYS A 58 -26.64 15.66 13.17
C LYS A 58 -25.67 15.63 14.34
N TYR A 59 -25.67 14.53 15.11
CA TYR A 59 -24.76 14.35 16.25
C TYR A 59 -23.29 14.43 15.79
N PHE A 60 -22.94 13.74 14.70
CA PHE A 60 -21.59 13.79 14.11
C PHE A 60 -21.20 15.23 13.75
N ASN A 61 -22.10 15.99 13.11
CA ASN A 61 -21.85 17.35 12.66
C ASN A 61 -21.72 18.34 13.83
N GLU A 62 -22.38 18.09 14.93
CA GLU A 62 -22.26 18.94 16.13
C GLU A 62 -20.97 18.71 16.91
N TRP A 63 -20.48 17.45 16.95
CA TRP A 63 -19.40 17.06 17.87
C TRP A 63 -18.09 16.70 17.18
N PHE A 64 -18.12 16.17 15.97
CA PHE A 64 -16.92 15.63 15.30
C PHE A 64 -16.52 16.41 14.06
N GLU A 65 -17.46 16.83 13.22
CA GLU A 65 -17.15 17.55 11.97
C GLU A 65 -16.29 18.81 12.21
N PRO A 66 -16.53 19.65 13.24
CA PRO A 66 -15.74 20.85 13.47
C PRO A 66 -14.26 20.61 13.78
N ILE A 67 -13.89 19.40 14.17
CA ILE A 67 -12.51 19.01 14.48
C ILE A 67 -11.84 18.18 13.40
N ILE A 68 -12.55 17.89 12.31
CA ILE A 68 -11.96 17.22 11.16
C ILE A 68 -10.95 18.13 10.48
N VAL A 69 -9.71 17.65 10.40
CA VAL A 69 -8.63 18.39 9.73
C VAL A 69 -8.68 18.19 8.21
N ALA A 70 -8.28 19.22 7.47
CA ALA A 70 -8.24 19.18 6.02
C ALA A 70 -7.03 18.40 5.49
N SER A 71 -6.92 17.12 5.82
CA SER A 71 -5.80 16.25 5.44
C SER A 71 -5.69 15.99 3.94
N SER A 72 -6.78 16.15 3.18
CA SER A 72 -6.79 16.09 1.71
C SER A 72 -6.70 17.46 1.06
N GLY A 73 -6.55 18.53 1.85
CA GLY A 73 -6.48 19.91 1.36
C GLY A 73 -5.06 20.36 0.98
N PRO A 74 -4.93 21.43 0.19
CA PRO A 74 -3.67 21.86 -0.40
C PRO A 74 -2.66 22.43 0.62
N ARG A 75 -3.08 22.69 1.85
CA ARG A 75 -2.21 23.18 2.94
C ARG A 75 -1.73 22.11 3.91
N TYR A 76 -2.19 20.85 3.71
CA TYR A 76 -1.76 19.73 4.53
C TYR A 76 -0.49 19.09 3.95
N TRP A 77 0.57 19.03 4.76
CA TRP A 77 1.89 18.54 4.34
C TRP A 77 2.32 17.28 5.10
N GLY A 78 1.40 16.71 5.88
CA GLY A 78 1.68 15.52 6.68
C GLY A 78 1.66 14.24 5.86
N PHE A 79 2.55 13.29 6.19
CA PHE A 79 2.56 11.89 5.75
C PHE A 79 2.62 11.65 4.24
N VAL A 80 2.90 12.67 3.42
CA VAL A 80 2.95 12.58 1.95
C VAL A 80 1.62 12.10 1.34
N THR A 81 0.51 12.32 2.03
CA THR A 81 -0.82 12.02 1.48
C THR A 81 -1.18 13.01 0.38
N GLY A 82 -1.84 12.54 -0.65
CA GLY A 82 -2.39 13.37 -1.71
C GLY A 82 -3.76 13.94 -1.33
N GLY A 83 -4.38 14.63 -2.27
CA GLY A 83 -5.79 14.98 -2.19
C GLY A 83 -6.67 13.87 -2.75
N THR A 84 -7.92 14.21 -3.04
CA THR A 84 -8.88 13.32 -3.67
C THR A 84 -9.42 13.96 -4.96
N THR A 85 -9.36 13.24 -6.07
CA THR A 85 -9.96 13.73 -7.32
C THR A 85 -11.47 13.50 -7.33
N PRO A 86 -12.26 14.32 -8.04
CA PRO A 86 -13.71 14.09 -8.17
C PRO A 86 -14.05 12.69 -8.72
N ALA A 87 -13.26 12.18 -9.65
CA ALA A 87 -13.47 10.84 -10.21
C ALA A 87 -13.24 9.74 -9.17
N ALA A 88 -12.21 9.90 -8.30
CA ALA A 88 -11.94 8.95 -7.23
C ALA A 88 -13.04 8.95 -6.17
N ILE A 89 -13.57 10.13 -5.78
CA ILE A 89 -14.72 10.24 -4.87
C ILE A 89 -15.94 9.53 -5.46
N ALA A 90 -16.23 9.77 -6.73
CA ALA A 90 -17.38 9.14 -7.40
C ALA A 90 -17.23 7.61 -7.45
N GLY A 91 -16.04 7.12 -7.75
CA GLY A 91 -15.76 5.68 -7.76
C GLY A 91 -15.93 5.04 -6.37
N ASP A 92 -15.44 5.70 -5.32
CA ASP A 92 -15.55 5.22 -3.94
C ASP A 92 -17.02 5.18 -3.46
N TRP A 93 -17.80 6.20 -3.78
CA TRP A 93 -19.23 6.23 -3.49
C TRP A 93 -19.99 5.09 -4.19
N LEU A 94 -19.71 4.86 -5.49
CA LEU A 94 -20.33 3.77 -6.23
C LEU A 94 -19.91 2.40 -5.70
N ALA A 95 -18.62 2.23 -5.32
CA ALA A 95 -18.14 1.00 -4.71
C ALA A 95 -18.90 0.67 -3.41
N THR A 96 -19.12 1.69 -2.56
CA THR A 96 -19.91 1.54 -1.34
C THR A 96 -21.37 1.19 -1.61
N ILE A 97 -22.00 1.77 -2.66
CA ILE A 97 -23.40 1.52 -3.00
C ILE A 97 -23.60 0.14 -3.63
N TYR A 98 -22.68 -0.26 -4.51
CA TYR A 98 -22.79 -1.55 -5.20
C TYR A 98 -22.41 -2.73 -4.30
N ASP A 99 -21.59 -2.51 -3.27
CA ASP A 99 -21.22 -3.47 -2.23
C ASP A 99 -20.87 -4.87 -2.79
N GLN A 100 -19.98 -4.89 -3.78
CA GLN A 100 -19.62 -6.14 -4.46
C GLN A 100 -18.63 -6.97 -3.64
N ASN A 101 -18.86 -8.26 -3.53
CA ASN A 101 -18.01 -9.20 -2.83
C ASN A 101 -17.07 -9.90 -3.81
N THR A 102 -15.86 -9.40 -3.95
CA THR A 102 -14.85 -9.91 -4.87
C THR A 102 -14.20 -11.18 -4.36
N GLN A 103 -14.77 -12.35 -4.66
CA GLN A 103 -14.19 -13.63 -4.24
C GLN A 103 -13.56 -14.43 -5.39
N SER A 104 -14.05 -14.31 -6.62
CA SER A 104 -13.62 -15.14 -7.73
C SER A 104 -13.86 -14.49 -9.08
N ILE A 105 -12.93 -14.67 -10.01
CA ILE A 105 -13.11 -14.35 -11.42
C ILE A 105 -13.76 -15.48 -12.20
N LYS A 106 -14.02 -16.64 -11.57
CA LYS A 106 -14.65 -17.81 -12.19
C LYS A 106 -16.10 -17.97 -11.72
N GLY A 107 -16.99 -18.21 -12.64
CA GLY A 107 -18.39 -18.50 -12.33
C GLY A 107 -19.26 -17.25 -12.17
N ASN A 108 -20.14 -17.25 -11.18
CA ASN A 108 -21.16 -16.22 -10.96
C ASN A 108 -20.63 -15.00 -10.17
N GLY A 109 -19.33 -14.74 -10.26
CA GLY A 109 -18.70 -13.63 -9.57
C GLY A 109 -19.16 -12.27 -10.10
N ASP A 110 -19.00 -11.28 -9.28
CA ASP A 110 -19.18 -9.89 -9.67
C ASP A 110 -18.07 -9.44 -10.63
N ILE A 111 -18.23 -8.25 -11.18
CA ILE A 111 -17.26 -7.65 -12.12
C ILE A 111 -16.02 -7.07 -11.43
N SER A 112 -15.99 -6.95 -10.10
CA SER A 112 -14.93 -6.24 -9.36
C SER A 112 -13.54 -6.82 -9.62
N ALA A 113 -13.41 -8.15 -9.64
CA ALA A 113 -12.14 -8.80 -9.93
C ALA A 113 -11.62 -8.48 -11.34
N ILE A 114 -12.51 -8.37 -12.34
CA ILE A 114 -12.16 -7.99 -13.70
C ILE A 114 -11.70 -6.53 -13.73
N ILE A 115 -12.43 -5.64 -13.05
CA ILE A 115 -12.06 -4.21 -12.95
C ILE A 115 -10.70 -4.07 -12.26
N GLU A 116 -10.44 -4.84 -11.21
CA GLU A 116 -9.14 -4.82 -10.52
C GLU A 116 -8.00 -5.22 -11.48
N LEU A 117 -8.14 -6.35 -12.19
CA LEU A 117 -7.13 -6.82 -13.13
C LEU A 117 -6.86 -5.83 -14.27
N GLU A 118 -7.91 -5.25 -14.85
CA GLU A 118 -7.78 -4.21 -15.88
C GLU A 118 -7.09 -2.96 -15.32
N THR A 119 -7.44 -2.55 -14.10
CA THR A 119 -6.82 -1.39 -13.44
C THR A 119 -5.33 -1.64 -13.17
N ILE A 120 -4.94 -2.85 -12.76
CA ILE A 120 -3.54 -3.25 -12.62
C ILE A 120 -2.78 -3.06 -13.95
N GLN A 121 -3.35 -3.48 -15.09
CA GLN A 121 -2.72 -3.30 -16.40
C GLN A 121 -2.58 -1.82 -16.79
N LEU A 122 -3.57 -1.00 -16.45
CA LEU A 122 -3.50 0.45 -16.67
C LEU A 122 -2.41 1.09 -15.80
N LEU A 123 -2.28 0.68 -14.54
CA LEU A 123 -1.23 1.18 -13.64
C LEU A 123 0.16 0.74 -14.09
N LEU A 124 0.35 -0.51 -14.54
CA LEU A 124 1.62 -0.94 -15.13
C LEU A 124 2.01 -0.06 -16.32
N SER A 125 1.05 0.26 -17.19
CA SER A 125 1.27 1.18 -18.31
C SER A 125 1.61 2.60 -17.85
N LEU A 126 0.90 3.13 -16.84
CA LEU A 126 1.14 4.45 -16.26
C LEU A 126 2.57 4.57 -15.71
N PHE A 127 3.04 3.54 -15.03
CA PHE A 127 4.37 3.49 -14.43
C PHE A 127 5.48 3.03 -15.39
N ASN A 128 5.16 2.77 -16.66
CA ASN A 128 6.10 2.21 -17.64
C ASN A 128 6.75 0.90 -17.16
N LEU A 129 6.02 0.10 -16.42
CA LEU A 129 6.41 -1.25 -16.02
C LEU A 129 5.98 -2.26 -17.09
N PRO A 130 6.75 -3.33 -17.30
CA PRO A 130 6.38 -4.37 -18.25
C PRO A 130 5.17 -5.17 -17.76
N LYS A 131 4.43 -5.78 -18.69
CA LYS A 131 3.22 -6.56 -18.40
C LYS A 131 3.48 -7.90 -17.70
N ASP A 132 4.73 -8.23 -17.43
CA ASP A 132 5.14 -9.43 -16.71
C ASP A 132 5.13 -9.26 -15.18
N PHE A 133 4.34 -8.30 -14.70
CA PHE A 133 3.95 -8.17 -13.31
C PHE A 133 2.46 -8.50 -13.14
N PHE A 134 2.13 -9.16 -12.07
CA PHE A 134 0.78 -9.17 -11.53
C PHE A 134 0.73 -8.31 -10.26
N GLY A 135 -0.45 -7.97 -9.80
CA GLY A 135 -0.61 -7.13 -8.62
C GLY A 135 -1.98 -7.28 -7.99
N GLY A 136 -2.20 -6.52 -6.93
CA GLY A 136 -3.49 -6.42 -6.24
C GLY A 136 -3.55 -5.15 -5.41
N PHE A 137 -4.78 -4.68 -5.16
CA PHE A 137 -5.00 -3.55 -4.28
C PHE A 137 -5.02 -3.97 -2.82
N VAL A 138 -4.49 -3.11 -1.97
CA VAL A 138 -4.44 -3.24 -0.51
C VAL A 138 -4.67 -1.88 0.12
N THR A 139 -4.91 -1.85 1.43
CA THR A 139 -5.26 -0.63 2.15
C THR A 139 -4.14 0.41 2.23
N GLY A 140 -2.87 0.02 2.13
CA GLY A 140 -1.76 0.99 2.18
C GLY A 140 -0.41 0.32 2.02
N ALA A 141 0.68 1.12 1.92
CA ALA A 141 2.04 0.63 1.70
C ALA A 141 2.48 -0.41 2.74
N THR A 142 2.00 -0.33 3.98
CA THR A 142 2.32 -1.34 4.99
C THR A 142 1.83 -2.72 4.55
N LEU A 143 0.59 -2.84 4.08
CA LEU A 143 0.06 -4.12 3.63
C LEU A 143 0.62 -4.52 2.26
N SER A 144 0.94 -3.54 1.41
CA SER A 144 1.65 -3.78 0.14
C SER A 144 3.05 -4.36 0.39
N ASN A 145 3.86 -3.75 1.27
CA ASN A 145 5.16 -4.27 1.70
C ASN A 145 5.02 -5.65 2.33
N PHE A 146 4.03 -5.84 3.22
CA PHE A 146 3.74 -7.15 3.82
C PHE A 146 3.47 -8.21 2.76
N SER A 147 2.62 -7.93 1.78
CA SER A 147 2.27 -8.86 0.70
C SER A 147 3.49 -9.23 -0.16
N CYS A 148 4.27 -8.24 -0.59
CA CYS A 148 5.50 -8.45 -1.34
C CYS A 148 6.53 -9.27 -0.55
N LEU A 149 6.74 -8.93 0.71
CA LEU A 149 7.71 -9.59 1.58
C LEU A 149 7.24 -10.99 2.03
N ALA A 150 5.93 -11.25 2.07
CA ALA A 150 5.40 -12.60 2.29
C ALA A 150 5.76 -13.54 1.14
N VAL A 151 5.67 -13.07 -0.11
CA VAL A 151 6.11 -13.84 -1.28
C VAL A 151 7.63 -14.01 -1.27
N ALA A 152 8.39 -12.96 -0.91
CA ALA A 152 9.84 -13.01 -0.73
C ALA A 152 10.24 -14.05 0.30
N ARG A 153 9.54 -14.10 1.44
CA ARG A 153 9.75 -15.12 2.48
C ARG A 153 9.58 -16.54 1.93
N GLN A 154 8.52 -16.78 1.17
CA GLN A 154 8.26 -18.08 0.54
C GLN A 154 9.34 -18.41 -0.50
N TRP A 155 9.78 -17.40 -1.29
CA TRP A 155 10.88 -17.56 -2.21
C TRP A 155 12.16 -18.01 -1.51
N ILE A 156 12.55 -17.37 -0.40
CA ILE A 156 13.70 -17.80 0.43
C ILE A 156 13.52 -19.25 0.87
N GLY A 157 12.33 -19.63 1.35
CA GLY A 157 12.04 -21.01 1.72
C GLY A 157 12.36 -21.98 0.60
N LYS A 158 11.86 -21.70 -0.62
CA LYS A 158 12.13 -22.57 -1.78
C LYS A 158 13.62 -22.62 -2.16
N GLN A 159 14.36 -21.50 -2.05
CA GLN A 159 15.82 -21.53 -2.25
C GLN A 159 16.53 -22.45 -1.25
N LEU A 160 15.98 -22.63 -0.07
CA LEU A 160 16.52 -23.48 1.00
C LEU A 160 15.90 -24.89 1.02
N GLY A 161 15.08 -25.24 0.02
CA GLY A 161 14.37 -26.53 -0.04
C GLY A 161 13.28 -26.69 1.01
N LYS A 162 12.67 -25.57 1.50
CA LYS A 162 11.65 -25.51 2.54
C LYS A 162 10.36 -24.90 2.04
N ASP A 163 9.28 -25.13 2.75
CA ASP A 163 7.97 -24.50 2.51
C ASP A 163 7.53 -23.67 3.71
N PHE A 164 7.95 -22.39 3.75
CA PHE A 164 7.69 -21.53 4.90
C PHE A 164 6.22 -21.15 5.08
N SER A 165 5.38 -21.32 4.07
CA SER A 165 3.95 -21.10 4.24
C SER A 165 3.24 -22.29 4.90
N ARG A 166 3.80 -23.50 4.84
CA ARG A 166 3.26 -24.70 5.47
C ARG A 166 3.94 -25.04 6.80
N ASP A 167 5.26 -24.95 6.80
CA ASP A 167 6.07 -25.44 7.91
C ASP A 167 6.45 -24.34 8.89
N GLY A 168 6.14 -23.07 8.57
CA GLY A 168 6.64 -21.90 9.28
C GLY A 168 8.11 -21.61 8.99
N ILE A 169 8.63 -20.51 9.52
CA ILE A 169 10.03 -20.13 9.36
C ILE A 169 10.89 -20.97 10.31
N THR A 170 11.75 -21.79 9.76
CA THR A 170 12.64 -22.71 10.52
C THR A 170 14.11 -22.28 10.51
N THR A 171 14.44 -21.16 9.84
CA THR A 171 15.81 -20.62 9.78
C THR A 171 15.74 -19.10 9.58
N GLY A 172 16.78 -18.38 10.00
CA GLY A 172 16.83 -16.93 9.84
C GLY A 172 16.84 -16.51 8.37
N ILE A 173 16.07 -15.48 8.04
CA ILE A 173 16.04 -14.86 6.71
C ILE A 173 16.80 -13.53 6.81
N LYS A 174 17.87 -13.37 6.03
CA LYS A 174 18.64 -12.12 6.00
C LYS A 174 17.94 -11.08 5.14
N VAL A 175 17.85 -9.85 5.64
CA VAL A 175 17.24 -8.71 4.92
C VAL A 175 18.23 -7.55 4.93
N LEU A 176 18.59 -7.05 3.76
CA LEU A 176 19.50 -5.92 3.58
C LEU A 176 18.71 -4.68 3.15
N SER A 177 19.01 -3.54 3.72
CA SER A 177 18.52 -2.21 3.27
C SER A 177 19.37 -1.12 3.94
N ALA A 178 19.32 0.11 3.42
CA ALA A 178 19.95 1.27 4.06
C ALA A 178 18.97 1.97 5.01
N THR A 179 17.96 2.63 4.47
CA THR A 179 16.97 3.44 5.21
C THR A 179 15.55 2.97 4.90
N PRO A 180 15.17 1.73 5.29
CA PRO A 180 13.83 1.21 5.02
C PRO A 180 12.79 2.01 5.80
N HIS A 181 11.66 2.28 5.18
CA HIS A 181 10.53 2.86 5.88
C HIS A 181 10.04 1.93 7.01
N SER A 182 9.49 2.50 8.08
CA SER A 182 9.02 1.74 9.25
C SER A 182 7.99 0.65 8.90
N SER A 183 7.21 0.82 7.82
CA SER A 183 6.27 -0.18 7.32
C SER A 183 6.96 -1.48 6.89
N ALA A 184 8.13 -1.40 6.26
CA ALA A 184 8.91 -2.58 5.89
C ALA A 184 9.38 -3.34 7.15
N ILE A 185 9.93 -2.62 8.14
CA ILE A 185 10.36 -3.24 9.41
C ILE A 185 9.18 -3.89 10.16
N LYS A 186 8.02 -3.23 10.19
CA LYS A 186 6.78 -3.81 10.75
C LYS A 186 6.39 -5.10 10.00
N SER A 187 6.46 -5.08 8.68
CA SER A 187 6.16 -6.26 7.86
C SER A 187 7.09 -7.43 8.16
N LEU A 188 8.39 -7.19 8.36
CA LEU A 188 9.34 -8.24 8.77
C LEU A 188 8.96 -8.87 10.10
N ALA A 189 8.53 -8.06 11.08
CA ALA A 189 8.08 -8.55 12.37
C ALA A 189 6.79 -9.38 12.25
N MET A 190 5.79 -8.88 11.53
CA MET A 190 4.49 -9.55 11.31
C MET A 190 4.64 -10.87 10.54
N LEU A 191 5.59 -10.96 9.62
CA LEU A 191 5.89 -12.16 8.83
C LEU A 191 6.70 -13.21 9.60
N GLY A 192 7.09 -12.92 10.85
CA GLY A 192 7.94 -13.79 11.65
C GLY A 192 9.41 -13.85 11.18
N ILE A 193 9.80 -12.97 10.25
CA ILE A 193 11.21 -12.83 9.84
C ILE A 193 12.02 -12.24 10.99
N GLY A 194 11.42 -11.27 11.69
CA GLY A 194 12.03 -10.60 12.82
C GLY A 194 12.97 -9.45 12.41
N SER A 195 12.83 -8.31 13.08
CA SER A 195 13.63 -7.11 12.81
C SER A 195 15.13 -7.29 13.10
N ASN A 196 15.51 -8.23 13.97
CA ASN A 196 16.92 -8.52 14.26
C ASN A 196 17.66 -9.23 13.11
N ASN A 197 16.95 -9.72 12.11
CA ASN A 197 17.55 -10.29 10.89
C ASN A 197 17.84 -9.22 9.82
N PHE A 198 17.52 -7.97 10.11
CA PHE A 198 17.86 -6.83 9.29
C PHE A 198 19.36 -6.52 9.38
N ILE A 199 20.02 -6.43 8.25
CA ILE A 199 21.43 -6.07 8.11
C ILE A 199 21.50 -4.68 7.49
N PRO A 200 21.83 -3.63 8.25
CA PRO A 200 21.88 -2.29 7.72
C PRO A 200 23.01 -2.15 6.70
N VAL A 201 22.71 -1.55 5.57
CA VAL A 201 23.69 -1.12 4.57
C VAL A 201 23.97 0.37 4.80
N ASN A 202 25.23 0.79 4.62
CA ASN A 202 25.57 2.20 4.71
C ASN A 202 24.86 3.00 3.62
N VAL A 203 24.64 4.28 3.91
CA VAL A 203 24.17 5.24 2.93
C VAL A 203 25.33 5.87 2.16
N SER A 204 25.05 6.38 0.98
CA SER A 204 26.00 7.15 0.17
C SER A 204 26.50 8.38 0.93
N GLU A 205 27.72 8.83 0.62
CA GLU A 205 28.33 10.00 1.26
C GLU A 205 27.50 11.26 1.09
N GLY A 206 27.67 12.19 2.02
CA GLY A 206 26.90 13.44 2.09
C GLY A 206 25.59 13.27 2.88
N ASN A 207 24.67 14.19 2.72
CA ASN A 207 23.36 14.13 3.36
C ASN A 207 22.38 13.28 2.50
N ARG A 208 22.71 12.01 2.32
CA ARG A 208 21.98 11.07 1.47
C ARG A 208 21.42 9.91 2.28
N GLU A 209 20.32 9.33 1.78
CA GLU A 209 19.68 8.14 2.35
C GLU A 209 19.71 6.93 1.38
N ALA A 210 20.24 7.15 0.16
CA ALA A 210 20.39 6.08 -0.84
C ALA A 210 21.48 5.07 -0.44
N ILE A 211 21.30 3.83 -0.85
CA ILE A 211 22.22 2.74 -0.61
C ILE A 211 23.63 3.04 -1.15
N ASP A 212 24.67 2.85 -0.33
CA ASP A 212 26.05 2.75 -0.78
C ASP A 212 26.27 1.37 -1.44
N ILE A 213 26.44 1.39 -2.75
CA ILE A 213 26.61 0.17 -3.57
C ILE A 213 27.89 -0.61 -3.21
N ALA A 214 28.95 0.08 -2.78
CA ALA A 214 30.19 -0.58 -2.37
C ALA A 214 29.99 -1.38 -1.06
N ASP A 215 29.34 -0.76 -0.06
CA ASP A 215 29.01 -1.43 1.20
C ASP A 215 27.98 -2.57 0.98
N LEU A 216 26.95 -2.34 0.13
CA LEU A 216 26.01 -3.40 -0.27
C LEU A 216 26.74 -4.60 -0.85
N THR A 217 27.65 -4.37 -1.80
CA THR A 217 28.45 -5.42 -2.44
C THR A 217 29.30 -6.19 -1.43
N LYS A 218 29.92 -5.47 -0.48
CA LYS A 218 30.69 -6.08 0.60
C LYS A 218 29.83 -6.99 1.48
N LYS A 219 28.64 -6.55 1.85
CA LYS A 219 27.70 -7.30 2.69
C LYS A 219 27.14 -8.52 1.97
N ILE A 220 26.79 -8.39 0.69
CA ILE A 220 26.38 -9.53 -0.14
C ILE A 220 27.46 -10.61 -0.18
N LYS A 221 28.71 -10.23 -0.42
CA LYS A 221 29.83 -11.18 -0.41
C LYS A 221 30.00 -11.88 0.94
N ALA A 222 29.77 -11.19 2.05
CA ALA A 222 29.85 -11.75 3.38
C ALA A 222 28.76 -12.79 3.68
N LEU A 223 27.66 -12.82 2.92
CA LEU A 223 26.62 -13.86 3.03
C LEU A 223 27.02 -15.20 2.39
N ASN A 224 28.17 -15.26 1.69
CA ASN A 224 28.72 -16.51 1.15
C ASN A 224 27.74 -17.33 0.29
N GLY A 225 26.87 -16.66 -0.48
CA GLY A 225 25.89 -17.29 -1.35
C GLY A 225 24.55 -17.64 -0.68
N GLU A 226 24.36 -17.32 0.61
CA GLU A 226 23.04 -17.45 1.23
C GLU A 226 22.01 -16.56 0.52
N PRO A 227 20.80 -17.06 0.22
CA PRO A 227 19.74 -16.25 -0.35
C PRO A 227 19.24 -15.23 0.69
N PHE A 228 18.96 -14.02 0.23
CA PHE A 228 18.51 -12.91 1.09
C PHE A 228 17.46 -12.04 0.39
N ILE A 229 16.88 -11.12 1.13
CA ILE A 229 15.97 -10.09 0.62
C ILE A 229 16.70 -8.75 0.63
N LEU A 230 16.71 -8.03 -0.48
CA LEU A 230 17.12 -6.63 -0.55
C LEU A 230 15.86 -5.76 -0.63
N ILE A 231 15.75 -4.79 0.29
CA ILE A 231 14.75 -3.74 0.23
C ILE A 231 15.44 -2.44 -0.17
N SER A 232 15.08 -1.91 -1.32
CA SER A 232 15.54 -0.61 -1.83
C SER A 232 14.40 0.39 -1.87
N SER A 233 14.72 1.69 -1.98
CA SER A 233 13.75 2.77 -1.90
C SER A 233 13.71 3.59 -3.19
N ALA A 234 12.50 3.86 -3.67
CA ALA A 234 12.22 4.88 -4.67
C ALA A 234 11.59 6.08 -3.97
N GLY A 235 12.42 7.00 -3.51
CA GLY A 235 12.05 8.14 -2.69
C GLY A 235 12.03 7.81 -1.19
N THR A 236 13.14 8.11 -0.49
CA THR A 236 13.21 8.00 0.97
C THR A 236 12.43 9.11 1.66
N VAL A 237 12.01 8.89 2.91
CA VAL A 237 11.08 9.77 3.61
C VAL A 237 11.63 11.18 3.85
N ASN A 238 12.91 11.31 4.20
CA ASN A 238 13.46 12.60 4.63
C ASN A 238 14.13 13.36 3.49
N THR A 239 14.91 12.67 2.64
CA THR A 239 15.72 13.32 1.59
C THR A 239 15.20 13.08 0.19
N VAL A 240 14.16 12.23 0.03
CA VAL A 240 13.59 11.86 -1.28
C VAL A 240 14.66 11.23 -2.20
N ASP A 241 15.60 10.50 -1.61
CA ASP A 241 16.64 9.81 -2.36
C ASP A 241 16.11 8.54 -3.04
N PHE A 242 16.69 8.25 -4.19
CA PHE A 242 16.45 7.03 -4.95
C PHE A 242 17.71 6.18 -4.94
N ASP A 243 17.56 4.88 -4.73
CA ASP A 243 18.67 3.94 -4.86
C ASP A 243 19.10 3.77 -6.32
N ASP A 244 20.35 3.40 -6.55
CA ASP A 244 20.84 3.11 -7.91
C ASP A 244 20.35 1.74 -8.38
N PHE A 245 19.14 1.72 -8.98
CA PHE A 245 18.50 0.50 -9.46
C PHE A 245 19.28 -0.22 -10.57
N LYS A 246 20.08 0.52 -11.35
CA LYS A 246 20.93 -0.11 -12.37
C LYS A 246 22.09 -0.88 -11.73
N ALA A 247 22.75 -0.28 -10.74
CA ALA A 247 23.81 -0.95 -10.02
C ALA A 247 23.27 -2.15 -9.23
N ILE A 248 22.08 -2.02 -8.60
CA ILE A 248 21.44 -3.14 -7.90
C ILE A 248 21.07 -4.26 -8.90
N HIS A 249 20.58 -3.92 -10.09
CA HIS A 249 20.30 -4.91 -11.12
C HIS A 249 21.55 -5.67 -11.55
N GLN A 250 22.70 -4.99 -11.73
CA GLN A 250 23.97 -5.64 -12.04
C GLN A 250 24.42 -6.60 -10.92
N LEU A 251 24.16 -6.26 -9.66
CA LEU A 251 24.41 -7.18 -8.54
C LEU A 251 23.44 -8.38 -8.58
N LYS A 252 22.19 -8.18 -8.97
CA LYS A 252 21.21 -9.25 -9.08
C LYS A 252 21.55 -10.28 -10.17
N GLU A 253 22.23 -9.86 -11.23
CA GLU A 253 22.76 -10.77 -12.26
C GLU A 253 23.87 -11.69 -11.73
N GLN A 254 24.58 -11.29 -10.66
CA GLN A 254 25.71 -12.01 -10.08
C GLN A 254 25.35 -12.79 -8.82
N TYR A 255 24.33 -12.34 -8.08
CA TYR A 255 23.96 -12.87 -6.77
C TYR A 255 22.47 -13.22 -6.71
N ASN A 256 22.15 -14.27 -5.96
CA ASN A 256 20.78 -14.77 -5.84
C ASN A 256 20.07 -14.12 -4.65
N PHE A 257 19.22 -13.10 -4.90
CA PHE A 257 18.43 -12.45 -3.89
C PHE A 257 17.05 -12.02 -4.42
N TRP A 258 16.08 -11.89 -3.52
CA TRP A 258 14.83 -11.22 -3.83
C TRP A 258 15.04 -9.72 -3.74
N TRP A 259 14.68 -8.99 -4.79
CA TRP A 259 14.77 -7.55 -4.82
C TRP A 259 13.37 -6.93 -4.73
N HIS A 260 13.09 -6.27 -3.60
CA HIS A 260 11.88 -5.51 -3.34
C HIS A 260 12.18 -4.01 -3.37
N ILE A 261 11.28 -3.23 -4.01
CA ILE A 261 11.36 -1.76 -4.05
C ILE A 261 10.16 -1.17 -3.30
N ASP A 262 10.42 -0.44 -2.23
CA ASP A 262 9.45 0.45 -1.62
C ASP A 262 9.42 1.75 -2.43
N ALA A 263 8.42 1.87 -3.30
CA ALA A 263 8.18 3.01 -4.18
C ALA A 263 6.91 3.78 -3.78
N ALA A 264 6.55 3.74 -2.49
CA ALA A 264 5.26 4.20 -1.97
C ALA A 264 4.85 5.58 -2.52
N PHE A 265 5.76 6.55 -2.62
CA PHE A 265 5.45 7.79 -3.31
C PHE A 265 6.37 8.09 -4.51
N GLY A 266 7.63 7.69 -4.44
CA GLY A 266 8.61 8.00 -5.47
C GLY A 266 8.42 7.24 -6.78
N GLY A 267 7.64 6.16 -6.79
CA GLY A 267 7.25 5.44 -8.00
C GLY A 267 6.61 6.35 -9.05
N PHE A 268 5.95 7.42 -8.62
CA PHE A 268 5.34 8.42 -9.51
C PHE A 268 6.36 9.26 -10.29
N ALA A 269 7.65 9.18 -9.98
CA ALA A 269 8.71 9.72 -10.83
C ALA A 269 8.64 9.12 -12.25
N ALA A 270 8.15 7.88 -12.41
CA ALA A 270 7.93 7.24 -13.71
C ALA A 270 6.96 8.01 -14.61
N CYS A 271 6.01 8.74 -14.04
CA CYS A 271 5.01 9.53 -14.76
C CYS A 271 5.54 10.88 -15.25
N SER A 272 6.73 11.30 -14.79
CA SER A 272 7.31 12.59 -15.13
C SER A 272 8.38 12.47 -16.21
N PRO A 273 8.26 13.19 -17.34
CA PRO A 273 9.33 13.22 -18.34
C PRO A 273 10.69 13.67 -17.78
N LEU A 274 10.66 14.53 -16.74
CA LEU A 274 11.86 15.07 -16.11
C LEU A 274 12.50 14.08 -15.13
N TYR A 275 11.69 13.36 -14.34
CA TYR A 275 12.15 12.54 -13.21
C TYR A 275 12.12 11.02 -13.47
N LYS A 276 11.55 10.54 -14.56
CA LYS A 276 11.47 9.09 -14.87
C LYS A 276 12.83 8.38 -14.90
N HIS A 277 13.92 9.13 -15.06
CA HIS A 277 15.26 8.56 -15.02
C HIS A 277 15.65 8.04 -13.64
N LEU A 278 15.03 8.53 -12.55
CA LEU A 278 15.29 8.14 -11.18
C LEU A 278 14.83 6.70 -10.87
N VAL A 279 13.85 6.20 -11.61
CA VAL A 279 13.33 4.83 -11.44
C VAL A 279 13.82 3.87 -12.54
N ARG A 280 14.81 4.27 -13.36
CA ARG A 280 15.31 3.42 -14.44
C ARG A 280 16.03 2.18 -13.88
N GLY A 281 15.58 1.01 -14.30
CA GLY A 281 16.08 -0.27 -13.81
C GLY A 281 15.14 -0.97 -12.82
N TRP A 282 14.15 -0.27 -12.27
CA TRP A 282 13.20 -0.82 -11.33
C TRP A 282 12.32 -1.93 -11.91
N GLU A 283 12.15 -1.97 -13.23
CA GLU A 283 11.45 -3.02 -13.94
C GLU A 283 12.07 -4.41 -13.78
N ASN A 284 13.29 -4.50 -13.24
CA ASN A 284 13.99 -5.75 -12.95
C ASN A 284 13.81 -6.26 -11.52
N ALA A 285 13.11 -5.51 -10.67
CA ALA A 285 12.78 -5.95 -9.32
C ALA A 285 11.82 -7.14 -9.32
N ASP A 286 11.85 -7.93 -8.26
CA ASP A 286 10.90 -9.04 -8.07
C ASP A 286 9.56 -8.54 -7.55
N SER A 287 9.55 -7.44 -6.77
CA SER A 287 8.32 -6.81 -6.27
C SER A 287 8.47 -5.31 -6.03
N ILE A 288 7.36 -4.59 -6.15
CA ILE A 288 7.28 -3.12 -6.00
C ILE A 288 6.02 -2.76 -5.22
N THR A 289 6.16 -1.83 -4.27
CA THR A 289 5.05 -1.23 -3.51
C THR A 289 4.80 0.20 -3.97
N ILE A 290 3.54 0.58 -4.20
CA ILE A 290 3.13 1.96 -4.55
C ILE A 290 1.87 2.34 -3.77
N ASP A 291 1.84 3.52 -3.13
CA ASP A 291 0.64 4.08 -2.50
C ASP A 291 -0.17 4.89 -3.50
N CYS A 292 -1.42 4.47 -3.73
CA CYS A 292 -2.34 5.20 -4.60
C CYS A 292 -2.86 6.48 -3.92
N HIS A 293 -3.09 6.43 -2.60
CA HIS A 293 -3.58 7.58 -1.82
C HIS A 293 -2.53 8.70 -1.62
N LYS A 294 -1.31 8.52 -2.13
CA LYS A 294 -0.30 9.59 -2.19
C LYS A 294 -0.46 10.41 -3.47
N TRP A 295 0.23 10.07 -4.53
CA TRP A 295 0.29 10.90 -5.74
C TRP A 295 -0.77 10.57 -6.80
N LEU A 296 -1.49 9.46 -6.69
CA LEU A 296 -2.63 9.19 -7.57
C LEU A 296 -3.88 9.96 -7.13
N ASN A 297 -3.85 10.54 -5.93
CA ASN A 297 -4.93 11.35 -5.38
C ASN A 297 -6.28 10.61 -5.35
N VAL A 298 -6.26 9.41 -4.83
CA VAL A 298 -7.45 8.63 -4.45
C VAL A 298 -7.69 8.74 -2.95
N PRO A 299 -8.91 8.47 -2.45
CA PRO A 299 -9.20 8.51 -1.03
C PRO A 299 -8.25 7.63 -0.20
N TYR A 300 -7.88 8.12 0.98
CA TYR A 300 -7.13 7.36 1.97
C TYR A 300 -8.06 6.26 2.57
N GLU A 301 -7.65 4.94 2.56
CA GLU A 301 -6.33 4.49 2.16
C GLU A 301 -6.39 3.53 0.95
N SER A 302 -5.40 3.57 0.11
CA SER A 302 -5.28 2.68 -1.06
C SER A 302 -3.81 2.55 -1.47
N ALA A 303 -3.38 1.33 -1.75
CA ALA A 303 -2.08 1.02 -2.32
C ALA A 303 -2.17 -0.16 -3.29
N VAL A 304 -1.17 -0.33 -4.11
CA VAL A 304 -1.01 -1.47 -5.00
C VAL A 304 0.34 -2.13 -4.76
N PHE A 305 0.36 -3.44 -4.78
CA PHE A 305 1.60 -4.22 -4.86
C PHE A 305 1.75 -4.81 -6.25
N PHE A 306 2.99 -4.89 -6.72
CA PHE A 306 3.35 -5.60 -7.94
C PHE A 306 4.38 -6.68 -7.63
N VAL A 307 4.22 -7.86 -8.23
CA VAL A 307 5.17 -8.97 -8.14
C VAL A 307 5.38 -9.54 -9.54
N LYS A 308 6.60 -9.92 -9.89
CA LYS A 308 6.90 -10.52 -11.18
C LYS A 308 6.09 -11.79 -11.41
N GLU A 309 5.55 -11.97 -12.62
CA GLU A 309 4.72 -13.10 -13.02
C GLU A 309 5.41 -14.44 -12.83
N LYS A 310 6.72 -14.51 -13.02
CA LYS A 310 7.54 -15.71 -12.71
C LYS A 310 7.38 -16.23 -11.28
N HIS A 311 6.87 -15.39 -10.35
CA HIS A 311 6.63 -15.72 -8.95
C HIS A 311 5.15 -15.98 -8.61
N GLN A 312 4.25 -16.00 -9.60
CA GLN A 312 2.81 -16.18 -9.39
C GLN A 312 2.49 -17.43 -8.55
N ARG A 313 3.17 -18.54 -8.83
CA ARG A 313 3.00 -19.78 -8.05
C ARG A 313 3.38 -19.58 -6.58
N LEU A 314 4.42 -18.84 -6.29
CA LEU A 314 4.84 -18.55 -4.90
C LEU A 314 3.80 -17.71 -4.18
N GLN A 315 3.16 -16.76 -4.87
CA GLN A 315 2.08 -15.97 -4.29
C GLN A 315 0.89 -16.87 -3.92
N VAL A 316 0.47 -17.75 -4.84
CA VAL A 316 -0.60 -18.70 -4.57
C VAL A 316 -0.25 -19.59 -3.35
N GLU A 317 0.95 -20.15 -3.31
CA GLU A 317 1.42 -20.97 -2.19
C GLU A 317 1.48 -20.17 -0.87
N THR A 318 1.74 -18.84 -0.94
CA THR A 318 1.84 -17.98 0.24
C THR A 318 0.46 -17.67 0.84
N PHE A 319 -0.55 -17.40 0.02
CA PHE A 319 -1.84 -16.85 0.46
C PHE A 319 -3.03 -17.80 0.30
N GLN A 320 -2.93 -18.83 -0.55
CA GLN A 320 -4.02 -19.72 -0.90
C GLN A 320 -3.70 -21.19 -0.58
N ASN A 321 -3.39 -21.47 0.68
CA ASN A 321 -3.07 -22.84 1.09
C ASN A 321 -4.30 -23.73 1.35
N SER A 322 -5.52 -23.22 1.23
CA SER A 322 -6.75 -23.98 1.42
C SER A 322 -7.59 -24.00 0.15
N ASN A 323 -8.03 -25.20 -0.23
CA ASN A 323 -9.09 -25.39 -1.22
C ASN A 323 -10.42 -25.41 -0.46
N ALA A 324 -11.02 -24.24 -0.26
CA ALA A 324 -12.39 -24.22 0.23
C ALA A 324 -13.32 -24.77 -0.87
N ALA A 325 -14.22 -25.66 -0.50
CA ALA A 325 -15.09 -26.36 -1.46
C ALA A 325 -16.06 -25.42 -2.21
N TYR A 326 -16.16 -24.17 -1.77
CA TYR A 326 -17.02 -23.12 -2.35
C TYR A 326 -16.22 -22.06 -3.16
N LEU A 327 -14.92 -22.21 -3.35
CA LEU A 327 -14.08 -21.28 -4.15
C LEU A 327 -13.83 -21.81 -5.57
#